data_f6902dc4e720f3ddc790f43a9430b097
#
_entry.id   f6902dc4e720f3ddc790f43a9430b097
#
_cell.length_a   1.000
_cell.length_b   1.000
_cell.length_c   1.000
_cell.angle_alpha   90.00
_cell.angle_beta   90.00
_cell.angle_gamma   90.00
#
_symmetry.space_group_name_H-M   'P 1'
#
loop_
_entity.id
_entity.type
_entity.pdbx_description
1 polymer ?
#
loop_
_entity_poly.entity_id
_entity_poly.type
_entity_poly.pdbx_seq_one_letter_code
_entity_poly.pdbx_strand_id
1 'polypeptide(L)'
;FTYNSELIGWTARHINPPDKETPKYLHNMPSGYVFNIDAFANNDREIVIVTEGVFDAIMIDGIAVQGNHVTPEQAHLIDKLGKRVIVCPDKDEAGIELVEQAVALGWEVSFPEWHTDCKDAADAVLRYGRLATINSIIKNATSNKIKIQVKSKMF
;
A
#
# COMPACT_ATOMS: atom_id res chain seq x y z
N PHE A 1 -7.80 5.75 13.09
CA PHE A 1 -6.35 5.85 12.87
C PHE A 1 -5.67 6.41 14.10
N THR A 2 -4.53 5.85 14.43
CA THR A 2 -3.73 6.28 15.58
C THR A 2 -2.33 6.69 15.15
N TYR A 3 -1.74 7.62 15.90
CA TYR A 3 -0.34 7.98 15.82
C TYR A 3 0.18 8.21 17.23
N ASN A 4 1.27 7.55 17.60
CA ASN A 4 1.77 7.51 18.98
C ASN A 4 0.68 7.10 20.00
N SER A 5 -0.17 6.14 19.60
CA SER A 5 -1.31 5.63 20.38
C SER A 5 -2.46 6.64 20.61
N GLU A 6 -2.43 7.82 20.00
CA GLU A 6 -3.51 8.80 20.04
C GLU A 6 -4.39 8.68 18.79
N LEU A 7 -5.71 8.80 18.94
CA LEU A 7 -6.66 8.82 17.83
C LEU A 7 -6.54 10.16 17.10
N ILE A 8 -6.08 10.14 15.85
CA ILE A 8 -5.81 11.35 15.06
C ILE A 8 -6.78 11.57 13.90
N GLY A 9 -7.58 10.59 13.56
CA GLY A 9 -8.53 10.71 12.46
C GLY A 9 -9.26 9.43 12.14
N TRP A 10 -10.10 9.51 11.09
CA TRP A 10 -10.89 8.37 10.65
C TRP A 10 -11.07 8.36 9.12
N THR A 11 -11.35 7.18 8.58
CA THR A 11 -11.88 7.01 7.24
C THR A 11 -13.12 6.14 7.28
N ALA A 12 -14.06 6.39 6.38
CA ALA A 12 -15.26 5.60 6.21
C ALA A 12 -15.47 5.31 4.72
N ARG A 13 -15.88 4.10 4.38
CA ARG A 13 -16.23 3.70 3.03
C ARG A 13 -17.73 3.57 2.90
N HIS A 14 -18.31 4.20 1.88
CA HIS A 14 -19.70 3.97 1.50
C HIS A 14 -19.87 2.53 1.01
N ILE A 15 -20.78 1.76 1.63
CA ILE A 15 -21.05 0.37 1.22
C ILE A 15 -21.82 0.35 -0.11
N ASN A 16 -22.86 1.20 -0.23
CA ASN A 16 -23.67 1.36 -1.42
C ASN A 16 -23.84 2.86 -1.71
N PRO A 17 -22.92 3.51 -2.43
CA PRO A 17 -23.10 4.91 -2.77
C PRO A 17 -24.37 5.06 -3.64
N PRO A 18 -25.23 6.07 -3.35
CA PRO A 18 -26.52 6.24 -4.04
C PRO A 18 -26.36 6.60 -5.53
N ASP A 19 -25.23 7.19 -5.89
CA ASP A 19 -24.87 7.60 -7.24
C ASP A 19 -23.35 7.61 -7.44
N LYS A 20 -22.91 7.89 -8.67
CA LYS A 20 -21.50 7.95 -9.04
C LYS A 20 -20.77 9.22 -8.52
N GLU A 21 -21.52 10.24 -8.18
CA GLU A 21 -20.98 11.52 -7.69
C GLU A 21 -20.71 11.45 -6.19
N THR A 22 -21.36 10.54 -5.47
CA THR A 22 -21.12 10.34 -4.03
C THR A 22 -19.72 9.75 -3.81
N PRO A 23 -18.87 10.41 -3.00
CA PRO A 23 -17.53 9.92 -2.72
C PRO A 23 -17.57 8.51 -2.13
N LYS A 24 -16.80 7.59 -2.71
CA LYS A 24 -16.67 6.22 -2.22
C LYS A 24 -16.08 6.17 -0.82
N TYR A 25 -15.22 7.13 -0.49
CA TYR A 25 -14.58 7.28 0.82
C TYR A 25 -14.79 8.67 1.38
N LEU A 26 -15.03 8.74 2.67
CA LEU A 26 -14.98 9.93 3.49
C LEU A 26 -13.84 9.78 4.50
N HIS A 27 -13.04 10.80 4.67
CA HIS A 27 -11.95 10.77 5.64
C HIS A 27 -11.74 12.14 6.27
N ASN A 28 -11.27 12.11 7.51
CA ASN A 28 -10.80 13.29 8.23
C ASN A 28 -9.50 12.91 8.91
N MET A 29 -8.38 13.31 8.32
CA MET A 29 -7.05 12.93 8.74
C MET A 29 -6.04 14.04 8.51
N PRO A 30 -4.98 14.12 9.32
CA PRO A 30 -3.88 15.04 9.07
C PRO A 30 -3.22 14.75 7.72
N SER A 31 -2.77 15.83 7.06
CA SER A 31 -1.91 15.69 5.87
C SER A 31 -0.65 14.90 6.22
N GLY A 32 -0.21 14.07 5.29
CA GLY A 32 1.02 13.28 5.46
C GLY A 32 0.90 12.05 6.37
N TYR A 33 -0.31 11.70 6.84
CA TYR A 33 -0.49 10.50 7.65
C TYR A 33 -0.34 9.20 6.83
N VAL A 34 0.26 8.18 7.46
CA VAL A 34 0.36 6.83 6.93
C VAL A 34 -0.44 5.89 7.83
N PHE A 35 -1.40 5.15 7.24
CA PHE A 35 -2.21 4.20 7.99
C PHE A 35 -1.34 3.09 8.58
N ASN A 36 -1.62 2.72 9.84
CA ASN A 36 -0.99 1.62 10.58
C ASN A 36 0.53 1.78 10.82
N ILE A 37 1.08 2.99 10.69
CA ILE A 37 2.52 3.24 10.87
C ILE A 37 3.02 2.85 12.26
N ASP A 38 2.20 3.05 13.30
CA ASP A 38 2.54 2.74 14.69
C ASP A 38 2.81 1.24 14.91
N ALA A 39 2.12 0.37 14.17
CA ALA A 39 2.33 -1.07 14.27
C ALA A 39 3.74 -1.50 13.82
N PHE A 40 4.45 -0.63 13.10
CA PHE A 40 5.80 -0.89 12.59
C PHE A 40 6.89 -0.13 13.34
N ALA A 41 6.55 0.90 14.10
CA ALA A 41 7.53 1.75 14.78
C ALA A 41 8.31 1.01 15.89
N ASN A 42 7.66 0.05 16.57
CA ASN A 42 8.19 -0.62 17.76
C ASN A 42 8.10 -2.15 17.66
N ASN A 43 8.36 -2.73 16.52
CA ASN A 43 8.37 -4.18 16.33
C ASN A 43 9.63 -4.67 15.61
N ASP A 44 9.91 -5.98 15.71
CA ASP A 44 11.08 -6.63 15.13
C ASP A 44 10.89 -7.02 13.65
N ARG A 45 9.84 -6.54 12.98
CA ARG A 45 9.61 -6.81 11.56
C ARG A 45 10.67 -6.09 10.73
N GLU A 46 11.33 -6.81 9.85
CA GLU A 46 12.35 -6.25 8.95
C GLU A 46 11.75 -5.62 7.69
N ILE A 47 10.52 -6.00 7.34
CA ILE A 47 9.85 -5.62 6.10
C ILE A 47 8.56 -4.87 6.43
N VAL A 48 8.31 -3.81 5.66
CA VAL A 48 7.02 -3.12 5.61
C VAL A 48 6.48 -3.15 4.19
N ILE A 49 5.21 -3.55 4.03
CA ILE A 49 4.53 -3.52 2.74
C ILE A 49 3.63 -2.30 2.70
N VAL A 50 3.79 -1.49 1.64
CA VAL A 50 3.03 -0.26 1.39
C VAL A 50 1.98 -0.53 0.32
N THR A 51 0.74 -0.19 0.59
CA THR A 51 -0.39 -0.24 -0.36
C THR A 51 -1.02 1.13 -0.53
N GLU A 52 -1.85 1.27 -1.54
CA GLU A 52 -2.67 2.47 -1.73
C GLU A 52 -3.81 2.52 -0.72
N GLY A 53 -4.56 1.42 -0.63
CA GLY A 53 -5.78 1.30 0.13
C GLY A 53 -5.58 0.81 1.56
N VAL A 54 -6.39 1.36 2.47
CA VAL A 54 -6.43 0.94 3.89
C VAL A 54 -6.87 -0.52 4.03
N PHE A 55 -7.81 -0.97 3.19
CA PHE A 55 -8.31 -2.35 3.27
C PHE A 55 -7.24 -3.36 2.85
N ASP A 56 -6.43 -3.04 1.84
CA ASP A 56 -5.29 -3.85 1.43
C ASP A 56 -4.28 -3.97 2.56
N ALA A 57 -3.93 -2.84 3.17
CA ALA A 57 -3.02 -2.82 4.31
C ALA A 57 -3.55 -3.67 5.48
N ILE A 58 -4.85 -3.59 5.81
CA ILE A 58 -5.47 -4.43 6.85
C ILE A 58 -5.35 -5.91 6.50
N MET A 59 -5.62 -6.28 5.26
CA MET A 59 -5.64 -7.68 4.83
C MET A 59 -4.26 -8.34 4.88
N ILE A 60 -3.18 -7.59 4.59
CA ILE A 60 -1.80 -8.10 4.61
C ILE A 60 -0.99 -7.66 5.83
N ASP A 61 -1.62 -6.95 6.78
CA ASP A 61 -0.95 -6.37 7.95
C ASP A 61 0.22 -5.45 7.55
N GLY A 62 -0.05 -4.58 6.57
CA GLY A 62 0.85 -3.59 6.01
C GLY A 62 0.50 -2.16 6.44
N ILE A 63 1.01 -1.17 5.68
CA ILE A 63 0.68 0.25 5.83
C ILE A 63 0.04 0.77 4.54
N ALA A 64 -0.73 1.88 4.62
CA ALA A 64 -1.31 2.51 3.44
C ALA A 64 -1.06 4.02 3.38
N VAL A 65 -0.79 4.51 2.17
CA VAL A 65 -0.60 5.94 1.89
C VAL A 65 -1.90 6.66 1.54
N GLN A 66 -2.98 5.90 1.30
CA GLN A 66 -4.34 6.37 1.06
C GLN A 66 -4.51 7.19 -0.21
N GLY A 67 -3.95 6.69 -1.27
CA GLY A 67 -3.97 7.23 -2.61
C GLY A 67 -2.79 6.69 -3.41
N ASN A 68 -2.71 7.14 -4.64
CA ASN A 68 -1.65 6.79 -5.59
C ASN A 68 -0.39 7.66 -5.47
N HIS A 69 -0.38 8.60 -4.51
CA HIS A 69 0.69 9.57 -4.34
C HIS A 69 1.26 9.53 -2.91
N VAL A 70 2.58 9.42 -2.80
CA VAL A 70 3.31 9.49 -1.52
C VAL A 70 3.79 10.92 -1.32
N THR A 71 3.31 11.57 -0.27
CA THR A 71 3.81 12.92 0.07
C THR A 71 5.22 12.84 0.69
N PRO A 72 6.02 13.92 0.64
CA PRO A 72 7.34 13.95 1.29
C PRO A 72 7.29 13.60 2.78
N GLU A 73 6.23 14.00 3.48
CA GLU A 73 6.01 13.71 4.89
C GLU A 73 5.77 12.21 5.11
N GLN A 74 4.95 11.58 4.26
CA GLN A 74 4.70 10.14 4.29
C GLN A 74 5.98 9.36 4.01
N ALA A 75 6.73 9.74 2.97
CA ALA A 75 8.01 9.11 2.64
C ALA A 75 8.98 9.19 3.83
N HIS A 76 9.11 10.36 4.46
CA HIS A 76 9.95 10.55 5.65
C HIS A 76 9.53 9.64 6.81
N LEU A 77 8.22 9.52 7.08
CA LEU A 77 7.70 8.65 8.14
C LEU A 77 8.01 7.18 7.87
N ILE A 78 7.86 6.72 6.62
CA ILE A 78 8.13 5.34 6.22
C ILE A 78 9.63 5.04 6.29
N ASP A 79 10.47 5.91 5.77
CA ASP A 79 11.93 5.75 5.80
C ASP A 79 12.48 5.73 7.22
N LYS A 80 11.88 6.53 8.12
CA LYS A 80 12.26 6.56 9.54
C LYS A 80 12.06 5.21 10.26
N LEU A 81 11.22 4.32 9.74
CA LEU A 81 11.09 2.97 10.28
C LEU A 81 12.39 2.16 10.17
N GLY A 82 13.29 2.52 9.24
CA GLY A 82 14.54 1.80 9.00
C GLY A 82 14.35 0.37 8.50
N LYS A 83 13.23 0.09 7.84
CA LYS A 83 12.85 -1.25 7.36
C LYS A 83 13.01 -1.36 5.85
N ARG A 84 13.05 -2.58 5.35
CA ARG A 84 12.92 -2.87 3.93
C ARG A 84 11.51 -2.53 3.47
N VAL A 85 11.37 -1.54 2.59
CA VAL A 85 10.08 -1.05 2.08
C VAL A 85 9.76 -1.74 0.76
N ILE A 86 8.58 -2.36 0.68
CA ILE A 86 8.06 -3.01 -0.53
C ILE A 86 6.72 -2.39 -0.87
N VAL A 87 6.61 -1.72 -2.01
CA VAL A 87 5.34 -1.20 -2.53
C VAL A 87 4.63 -2.31 -3.30
N CYS A 88 3.36 -2.54 -2.97
CA CYS A 88 2.45 -3.42 -3.69
C CYS A 88 1.34 -2.56 -4.28
N PRO A 89 1.47 -2.10 -5.55
CA PRO A 89 0.48 -1.24 -6.19
C PRO A 89 -0.77 -2.01 -6.58
N ASP A 90 -1.89 -1.32 -6.74
CA ASP A 90 -3.09 -1.84 -7.35
C ASP A 90 -2.85 -2.02 -8.86
N LYS A 91 -3.55 -2.97 -9.50
CA LYS A 91 -3.42 -3.25 -10.95
C LYS A 91 -4.29 -2.29 -11.76
N ASP A 92 -3.94 -1.02 -11.73
CA ASP A 92 -4.60 0.03 -12.52
C ASP A 92 -3.63 1.19 -12.83
N GLU A 93 -4.14 2.19 -13.56
CA GLU A 93 -3.33 3.36 -13.94
C GLU A 93 -2.85 4.17 -12.74
N ALA A 94 -3.62 4.20 -11.65
CA ALA A 94 -3.24 4.91 -10.44
C ALA A 94 -2.03 4.26 -9.76
N GLY A 95 -1.98 2.93 -9.74
CA GLY A 95 -0.85 2.17 -9.20
C GLY A 95 0.47 2.43 -9.91
N ILE A 96 0.46 2.83 -11.20
CA ILE A 96 1.68 3.18 -11.94
C ILE A 96 2.35 4.42 -11.34
N GLU A 97 1.59 5.42 -10.91
CA GLU A 97 2.13 6.63 -10.28
C GLU A 97 2.86 6.28 -8.96
N LEU A 98 2.27 5.41 -8.16
CA LEU A 98 2.89 4.93 -6.93
C LEU A 98 4.19 4.15 -7.20
N VAL A 99 4.23 3.36 -8.29
CA VAL A 99 5.44 2.66 -8.75
C VAL A 99 6.57 3.63 -9.09
N GLU A 100 6.27 4.69 -9.84
CA GLU A 100 7.28 5.70 -10.23
C GLU A 100 7.87 6.40 -9.00
N GLN A 101 7.03 6.74 -8.03
CA GLN A 101 7.48 7.33 -6.77
C GLN A 101 8.31 6.36 -5.94
N ALA A 102 7.91 5.10 -5.82
CA ALA A 102 8.68 4.07 -5.13
C ALA A 102 10.10 3.94 -5.71
N VAL A 103 10.22 3.97 -7.05
CA VAL A 103 11.52 3.94 -7.75
C VAL A 103 12.35 5.18 -7.43
N ALA A 104 11.72 6.36 -7.37
CA ALA A 104 12.42 7.62 -7.04
C ALA A 104 12.91 7.63 -5.59
N LEU A 105 12.14 7.06 -4.67
CA LEU A 105 12.47 6.93 -3.24
C LEU A 105 13.48 5.80 -2.96
N GLY A 106 13.77 4.95 -3.94
CA GLY A 106 14.68 3.82 -3.76
C GLY A 106 14.03 2.60 -3.08
N TRP A 107 12.71 2.58 -2.97
CA TRP A 107 11.95 1.45 -2.43
C TRP A 107 11.83 0.31 -3.45
N GLU A 108 11.57 -0.89 -2.96
CA GLU A 108 11.26 -2.02 -3.83
C GLU A 108 9.80 -1.98 -4.28
N VAL A 109 9.54 -2.51 -5.48
CA VAL A 109 8.19 -2.68 -6.00
C VAL A 109 7.93 -4.17 -6.22
N SER A 110 6.75 -4.62 -5.86
CA SER A 110 6.30 -5.98 -6.11
C SER A 110 5.19 -6.03 -7.13
N PHE A 111 5.33 -6.89 -8.13
CA PHE A 111 4.30 -7.23 -9.11
C PHE A 111 4.00 -8.73 -9.00
N PRO A 112 3.19 -9.15 -8.01
CA PRO A 112 2.89 -10.55 -7.82
C PRO A 112 2.08 -11.11 -8.99
N GLU A 113 2.39 -12.34 -9.39
CA GLU A 113 1.68 -13.04 -10.47
C GLU A 113 0.40 -13.70 -9.91
N TRP A 114 -0.56 -12.87 -9.52
CA TRP A 114 -1.88 -13.33 -9.11
C TRP A 114 -2.79 -13.52 -10.32
N HIS A 115 -3.87 -14.28 -10.12
CA HIS A 115 -4.91 -14.44 -11.13
C HIS A 115 -5.44 -13.06 -11.59
N THR A 116 -5.85 -12.96 -12.83
CA THR A 116 -6.31 -11.71 -13.45
C THR A 116 -7.49 -11.04 -12.72
N ASP A 117 -8.30 -11.85 -12.00
CA ASP A 117 -9.42 -11.33 -11.19
C ASP A 117 -8.98 -10.65 -9.88
N CYS A 118 -7.72 -10.83 -9.48
CA CYS A 118 -7.18 -10.15 -8.29
C CYS A 118 -6.58 -8.81 -8.71
N LYS A 119 -7.25 -7.71 -8.40
CA LYS A 119 -6.83 -6.35 -8.73
C LYS A 119 -5.88 -5.76 -7.70
N ASP A 120 -6.03 -6.18 -6.44
CA ASP A 120 -5.36 -5.64 -5.29
C ASP A 120 -4.96 -6.75 -4.30
N ALA A 121 -4.30 -6.38 -3.21
CA ALA A 121 -3.87 -7.32 -2.19
C ALA A 121 -5.05 -7.92 -1.41
N ALA A 122 -6.15 -7.20 -1.24
CA ALA A 122 -7.33 -7.71 -0.56
C ALA A 122 -7.99 -8.84 -1.36
N ASP A 123 -8.16 -8.68 -2.67
CA ASP A 123 -8.64 -9.74 -3.56
C ASP A 123 -7.75 -10.98 -3.49
N ALA A 124 -6.43 -10.78 -3.50
CA ALA A 124 -5.47 -11.87 -3.41
C ALA A 124 -5.56 -12.62 -2.06
N VAL A 125 -5.74 -11.90 -0.95
CA VAL A 125 -5.94 -12.53 0.37
C VAL A 125 -7.23 -13.35 0.42
N LEU A 126 -8.32 -12.85 -0.15
CA LEU A 126 -9.58 -13.59 -0.23
C LEU A 126 -9.44 -14.88 -1.03
N ARG A 127 -8.59 -14.88 -2.06
CA ARG A 127 -8.39 -16.03 -2.95
C ARG A 127 -7.36 -17.03 -2.44
N TYR A 128 -6.22 -16.55 -1.94
CA TYR A 128 -5.06 -17.40 -1.62
C TYR A 128 -4.74 -17.48 -0.13
N GLY A 129 -5.37 -16.64 0.68
CA GLY A 129 -5.06 -16.47 2.10
C GLY A 129 -3.89 -15.52 2.34
N ARG A 130 -3.86 -14.95 3.53
CA ARG A 130 -2.93 -13.88 3.93
C ARG A 130 -1.45 -14.28 3.77
N LEU A 131 -1.05 -15.43 4.29
CA LEU A 131 0.36 -15.85 4.26
C LEU A 131 0.87 -16.09 2.85
N ALA A 132 0.05 -16.70 1.98
CA ALA A 132 0.42 -16.93 0.59
C ALA A 132 0.56 -15.62 -0.17
N THR A 133 -0.34 -14.66 0.07
CA THR A 133 -0.30 -13.32 -0.52
C THR A 133 0.95 -12.56 -0.11
N ILE A 134 1.23 -12.46 1.20
CA ILE A 134 2.44 -11.78 1.71
C ILE A 134 3.71 -12.42 1.13
N ASN A 135 3.81 -13.76 1.13
CA ASN A 135 4.96 -14.46 0.58
C ASN A 135 5.13 -14.18 -0.93
N SER A 136 4.03 -14.10 -1.68
CA SER A 136 4.05 -13.74 -3.09
C SER A 136 4.54 -12.29 -3.29
N ILE A 137 4.09 -11.33 -2.48
CA ILE A 137 4.56 -9.95 -2.52
C ILE A 137 6.08 -9.90 -2.27
N ILE A 138 6.56 -10.53 -1.21
CA ILE A 138 7.98 -10.50 -0.83
C ILE A 138 8.86 -11.15 -1.92
N LYS A 139 8.44 -12.29 -2.48
CA LYS A 139 9.19 -13.00 -3.53
C LYS A 139 9.29 -12.24 -4.84
N ASN A 140 8.28 -11.45 -5.18
CA ASN A 140 8.23 -10.67 -6.42
C ASN A 140 8.77 -9.25 -6.28
N ALA A 141 9.20 -8.86 -5.08
CA ALA A 141 9.78 -7.55 -4.82
C ALA A 141 11.13 -7.38 -5.54
N THR A 142 11.36 -6.21 -6.09
CA THR A 142 12.60 -5.87 -6.80
C THR A 142 12.87 -4.37 -6.75
N SER A 143 14.15 -4.00 -6.62
CA SER A 143 14.65 -2.63 -6.81
C SER A 143 15.25 -2.40 -8.21
N ASN A 144 15.24 -3.43 -9.07
CA ASN A 144 15.78 -3.32 -10.42
C ASN A 144 14.87 -2.47 -11.32
N LYS A 145 15.31 -1.24 -11.60
CA LYS A 145 14.54 -0.24 -12.38
C LYS A 145 14.07 -0.77 -13.74
N ILE A 146 14.91 -1.54 -14.45
CA ILE A 146 14.56 -2.09 -15.77
C ILE A 146 13.43 -3.12 -15.62
N LYS A 147 13.54 -4.04 -14.62
CA LYS A 147 12.46 -5.00 -14.36
C LYS A 147 11.16 -4.31 -13.98
N ILE A 148 11.22 -3.25 -13.16
CA ILE A 148 10.06 -2.48 -12.76
C ILE A 148 9.41 -1.85 -13.99
N GLN A 149 10.19 -1.16 -14.85
CA GLN A 149 9.68 -0.53 -16.08
C GLN A 149 9.05 -1.53 -17.07
N VAL A 150 9.58 -2.73 -17.19
CA VAL A 150 8.99 -3.77 -18.04
C VAL A 150 7.68 -4.27 -17.45
N LYS A 151 7.67 -4.58 -16.16
CA LYS A 151 6.47 -5.12 -15.49
C LYS A 151 5.35 -4.09 -15.39
N SER A 152 5.63 -2.81 -15.12
CA SER A 152 4.61 -1.76 -15.08
C SER A 152 3.87 -1.53 -16.39
N LYS A 153 4.48 -1.87 -17.54
CA LYS A 153 3.81 -1.80 -18.85
C LYS A 153 2.85 -2.97 -19.11
N MET A 154 2.91 -4.00 -18.31
CA MET A 154 2.07 -5.21 -18.40
C MET A 154 0.97 -5.23 -17.33
N PHE A 155 0.89 -4.16 -16.58
CA PHE A 155 0.06 -4.00 -15.37
C PHE A 155 -1.35 -3.41 -15.58
#